data_24b2574d544a85351b5461662b8a04b5
#
_entry.id   24b2574d544a85351b5461662b8a04b5
#
_cell.length_a   1.000
_cell.length_b   1.000
_cell.length_c   1.000
_cell.angle_alpha   90.00
_cell.angle_beta   90.00
_cell.angle_gamma   90.00
#
_symmetry.space_group_name_H-M   'P 1'
#
loop_
_entity.id
_entity.type
_entity.pdbx_description
1 polymer ?
#
loop_
_entity_poly.entity_id
_entity_poly.type
_entity_poly.pdbx_seq_one_letter_code
_entity_poly.pdbx_strand_id
1 'polypeptide(L)'
;MHPQNIALLTDSCADLSPRMIEENHIFVVPLRILCSDGEYLDGVNIHGADIYERLRAGELPQTSLPSTEDMEKALRQIIAEGYDGVIAIMLSSGLSGTYNLARLLAEECRDTIPIRVFDSLSGSLGQGLTVLQAAEDIRNGMDWEELTEHRIPKLIANTFPFFSVDTLEYLQKGGRIGKVTAVAGTLLQIKPIITFADDGQLQSVAKVRGRHQVMDKLVAMTKKCCGEHKRYNLAVANGGAPAEMEQVRQKLMQHCRITIISGMARSTEH
;
A
#
# COMPACT_ATOMS: atom_id res chain seq x y z
N MET A 1 10.17 1.74 -30.07
CA MET A 1 8.71 1.65 -30.16
C MET A 1 8.22 1.61 -28.73
N HIS A 2 7.25 2.43 -28.34
CA HIS A 2 6.74 2.42 -26.98
C HIS A 2 5.77 1.25 -26.78
N PRO A 3 5.73 0.65 -25.57
CA PRO A 3 4.77 -0.41 -25.25
C PRO A 3 3.33 0.00 -25.52
N GLN A 4 2.53 -0.95 -26.05
CA GLN A 4 1.11 -0.77 -26.35
C GLN A 4 0.24 -1.64 -25.43
N ASN A 5 0.76 -2.79 -25.01
CA ASN A 5 0.09 -3.71 -24.11
C ASN A 5 0.86 -3.75 -22.78
N ILE A 6 0.44 -2.91 -21.83
CA ILE A 6 1.16 -2.62 -20.60
C ILE A 6 0.63 -3.48 -19.46
N ALA A 7 1.50 -4.29 -18.85
CA ALA A 7 1.21 -4.98 -17.61
C ALA A 7 1.41 -4.08 -16.39
N LEU A 8 0.59 -4.26 -15.38
CA LEU A 8 0.73 -3.60 -14.08
C LEU A 8 1.14 -4.62 -13.02
N LEU A 9 2.28 -4.41 -12.39
CA LEU A 9 2.86 -5.25 -11.35
C LEU A 9 2.93 -4.48 -10.02
N THR A 10 2.61 -5.16 -8.93
CA THR A 10 2.78 -4.62 -7.57
C THR A 10 3.14 -5.74 -6.59
N ASP A 11 3.36 -5.42 -5.34
CA ASP A 11 3.51 -6.39 -4.26
C ASP A 11 2.25 -6.47 -3.39
N SER A 12 2.18 -7.48 -2.52
CA SER A 12 0.99 -7.73 -1.69
C SER A 12 0.69 -6.64 -0.67
N CYS A 13 1.66 -5.76 -0.36
CA CYS A 13 1.46 -4.63 0.53
C CYS A 13 0.51 -3.56 -0.05
N ALA A 14 0.15 -3.65 -1.33
CA ALA A 14 -0.89 -2.80 -1.94
C ALA A 14 -2.29 -3.07 -1.36
N ASP A 15 -2.46 -4.16 -0.59
CA ASP A 15 -3.72 -4.55 0.06
C ASP A 15 -4.92 -4.60 -0.88
N LEU A 16 -4.71 -4.98 -2.14
CA LEU A 16 -5.77 -5.14 -3.14
C LEU A 16 -6.58 -6.41 -2.88
N SER A 17 -7.90 -6.32 -2.94
CA SER A 17 -8.73 -7.52 -2.84
C SER A 17 -8.54 -8.42 -4.09
N PRO A 18 -8.77 -9.74 -3.99
CA PRO A 18 -8.69 -10.64 -5.13
C PRO A 18 -9.55 -10.17 -6.30
N ARG A 19 -10.74 -9.65 -6.03
CA ARG A 19 -11.64 -9.10 -7.03
C ARG A 19 -11.03 -7.89 -7.76
N MET A 20 -10.39 -6.95 -7.03
CA MET A 20 -9.73 -5.79 -7.64
C MET A 20 -8.54 -6.21 -8.51
N ILE A 21 -7.79 -7.21 -8.07
CA ILE A 21 -6.66 -7.77 -8.82
C ILE A 21 -7.17 -8.36 -10.15
N GLU A 22 -8.19 -9.20 -10.08
CA GLU A 22 -8.76 -9.88 -11.26
C GLU A 22 -9.41 -8.89 -12.24
N GLU A 23 -10.30 -7.99 -11.74
CA GLU A 23 -11.01 -7.02 -12.59
C GLU A 23 -10.08 -6.01 -13.28
N ASN A 24 -8.88 -5.79 -12.76
CA ASN A 24 -7.91 -4.83 -13.30
C ASN A 24 -6.66 -5.50 -13.89
N HIS A 25 -6.63 -6.83 -13.99
CA HIS A 25 -5.49 -7.60 -14.54
C HIS A 25 -4.15 -7.21 -13.89
N ILE A 26 -4.11 -7.11 -12.56
CA ILE A 26 -2.92 -6.70 -11.82
C ILE A 26 -2.13 -7.95 -11.42
N PHE A 27 -0.83 -7.94 -11.70
CA PHE A 27 0.09 -8.96 -11.21
C PHE A 27 0.57 -8.57 -9.81
N VAL A 28 0.53 -9.51 -8.87
CA VAL A 28 0.92 -9.26 -7.48
C VAL A 28 1.98 -10.26 -7.05
N VAL A 29 3.12 -9.75 -6.59
CA VAL A 29 4.16 -10.58 -5.99
C VAL A 29 3.99 -10.57 -4.47
N PRO A 30 3.85 -11.74 -3.83
CA PRO A 30 3.62 -11.81 -2.40
C PRO A 30 4.87 -11.47 -1.59
N LEU A 31 4.72 -10.66 -0.56
CA LEU A 31 5.71 -10.54 0.51
C LEU A 31 5.80 -11.85 1.29
N ARG A 32 6.93 -12.10 1.93
CA ARG A 32 7.13 -13.28 2.76
C ARG A 32 6.89 -12.96 4.22
N ILE A 33 6.26 -13.88 4.93
CA ILE A 33 5.97 -13.78 6.36
C ILE A 33 6.54 -15.01 7.05
N LEU A 34 7.51 -14.76 7.92
CA LEU A 34 8.17 -15.79 8.69
C LEU A 34 7.50 -15.88 10.06
N CYS A 35 6.94 -17.04 10.34
CA CYS A 35 6.32 -17.44 11.60
C CYS A 35 7.13 -18.54 12.29
N SER A 36 6.80 -18.84 13.55
CA SER A 36 7.49 -19.88 14.34
C SER A 36 7.40 -21.28 13.73
N ASP A 37 6.34 -21.54 12.96
CA ASP A 37 6.02 -22.84 12.33
C ASP A 37 6.35 -22.90 10.82
N GLY A 38 6.86 -21.81 10.24
CA GLY A 38 7.26 -21.80 8.83
C GLY A 38 7.22 -20.46 8.14
N GLU A 39 7.49 -20.47 6.84
CA GLU A 39 7.44 -19.31 5.97
C GLU A 39 6.16 -19.34 5.13
N TYR A 40 5.51 -18.19 5.02
CA TYR A 40 4.24 -18.01 4.35
C TYR A 40 4.32 -16.89 3.31
N LEU A 41 3.40 -16.92 2.35
CA LEU A 41 3.25 -15.90 1.32
C LEU A 41 2.00 -15.06 1.62
N ASP A 42 2.20 -13.76 1.82
CA ASP A 42 1.14 -12.83 2.16
C ASP A 42 0.05 -12.78 1.10
N GLY A 43 -1.19 -12.99 1.54
CA GLY A 43 -2.35 -13.01 0.68
C GLY A 43 -2.55 -14.28 -0.14
N VAL A 44 -1.62 -15.26 -0.04
CA VAL A 44 -1.69 -16.55 -0.74
C VAL A 44 -2.04 -17.68 0.22
N ASN A 45 -1.22 -17.91 1.23
CA ASN A 45 -1.38 -18.98 2.20
C ASN A 45 -1.36 -18.49 3.66
N ILE A 46 -1.30 -17.19 3.89
CA ILE A 46 -1.54 -16.53 5.16
C ILE A 46 -2.25 -15.19 4.91
N HIS A 47 -3.18 -14.84 5.79
CA HIS A 47 -3.98 -13.63 5.66
C HIS A 47 -3.93 -12.78 6.94
N GLY A 48 -4.41 -11.53 6.87
CA GLY A 48 -4.36 -10.60 8.00
C GLY A 48 -5.00 -11.13 9.28
N ALA A 49 -6.08 -11.93 9.19
CA ALA A 49 -6.71 -12.56 10.34
C ALA A 49 -5.75 -13.50 11.08
N ASP A 50 -5.05 -14.35 10.31
CA ASP A 50 -4.09 -15.32 10.86
C ASP A 50 -2.96 -14.60 11.59
N ILE A 51 -2.50 -13.46 11.01
CA ILE A 51 -1.47 -12.61 11.63
C ILE A 51 -1.97 -12.03 12.96
N TYR A 52 -3.21 -11.52 12.99
CA TYR A 52 -3.75 -10.97 14.25
C TYR A 52 -3.94 -12.05 15.33
N GLU A 53 -4.30 -13.27 14.96
CA GLU A 53 -4.38 -14.39 15.90
C GLU A 53 -3.01 -14.73 16.48
N ARG A 54 -1.98 -14.82 15.64
CA ARG A 54 -0.60 -15.06 16.07
C ARG A 54 -0.07 -13.95 16.99
N LEU A 55 -0.33 -12.69 16.65
CA LEU A 55 0.03 -11.55 17.49
C LEU A 55 -0.68 -11.61 18.87
N ARG A 56 -1.96 -11.99 18.92
CA ARG A 56 -2.70 -12.17 20.18
C ARG A 56 -2.15 -13.34 21.00
N ALA A 57 -1.65 -14.37 20.33
CA ALA A 57 -0.98 -15.50 20.99
C ALA A 57 0.45 -15.16 21.47
N GLY A 58 0.93 -13.93 21.22
CA GLY A 58 2.26 -13.48 21.64
C GLY A 58 3.38 -13.80 20.64
N GLU A 59 3.04 -14.37 19.48
CA GLU A 59 4.00 -14.54 18.40
C GLU A 59 4.23 -13.21 17.70
N LEU A 60 5.45 -12.99 17.20
CA LEU A 60 5.81 -11.81 16.40
C LEU A 60 6.28 -12.25 15.01
N PRO A 61 5.37 -12.42 14.05
CA PRO A 61 5.76 -12.72 12.67
C PRO A 61 6.70 -11.65 12.09
N GLN A 62 7.68 -12.08 11.31
CA GLN A 62 8.61 -11.19 10.64
C GLN A 62 8.29 -11.12 9.15
N THR A 63 8.42 -9.95 8.56
CA THR A 63 8.20 -9.74 7.13
C THR A 63 9.51 -9.66 6.38
N SER A 64 9.53 -10.22 5.17
CA SER A 64 10.62 -10.10 4.22
C SER A 64 10.09 -9.68 2.85
N LEU A 65 11.01 -9.15 2.00
CA LEU A 65 10.69 -8.88 0.61
C LEU A 65 10.38 -10.20 -0.15
N PRO A 66 9.73 -10.14 -1.32
CA PRO A 66 9.57 -11.29 -2.21
C PRO A 66 10.91 -11.93 -2.54
N SER A 67 10.93 -13.21 -2.86
CA SER A 67 12.15 -13.80 -3.41
C SER A 67 12.40 -13.31 -4.85
N THR A 68 13.65 -13.36 -5.27
CA THR A 68 14.03 -13.11 -6.67
C THR A 68 13.26 -14.05 -7.61
N GLU A 69 13.12 -15.32 -7.22
CA GLU A 69 12.38 -16.32 -8.00
C GLU A 69 10.89 -15.97 -8.17
N ASP A 70 10.21 -15.49 -7.12
CA ASP A 70 8.80 -15.08 -7.20
C ASP A 70 8.63 -13.89 -8.14
N MET A 71 9.54 -12.92 -8.07
CA MET A 71 9.53 -11.74 -8.94
C MET A 71 9.80 -12.13 -10.41
N GLU A 72 10.81 -12.96 -10.66
CA GLU A 72 11.10 -13.48 -12.01
C GLU A 72 9.94 -14.30 -12.57
N LYS A 73 9.30 -15.12 -11.72
CA LYS A 73 8.12 -15.89 -12.15
C LYS A 73 7.00 -14.96 -12.61
N ALA A 74 6.73 -13.89 -11.89
CA ALA A 74 5.73 -12.89 -12.28
C ALA A 74 6.12 -12.23 -13.63
N LEU A 75 7.37 -11.85 -13.83
CA LEU A 75 7.84 -11.27 -15.09
C LEU A 75 7.76 -12.26 -16.25
N ARG A 76 8.13 -13.52 -16.05
CA ARG A 76 7.98 -14.59 -17.06
C ARG A 76 6.51 -14.80 -17.45
N GLN A 77 5.61 -14.76 -16.49
CA GLN A 77 4.17 -14.86 -16.73
C GLN A 77 3.67 -13.69 -17.58
N ILE A 78 4.03 -12.45 -17.23
CA ILE A 78 3.69 -11.24 -17.97
C ILE A 78 4.14 -11.34 -19.42
N ILE A 79 5.38 -11.76 -19.65
CA ILE A 79 5.92 -11.94 -21.02
C ILE A 79 5.16 -13.03 -21.78
N ALA A 80 4.86 -14.16 -21.12
CA ALA A 80 4.14 -15.28 -21.74
C ALA A 80 2.68 -14.92 -22.09
N GLU A 81 2.06 -13.98 -21.37
CA GLU A 81 0.72 -13.46 -21.65
C GLU A 81 0.71 -12.40 -22.78
N GLY A 82 1.88 -12.05 -23.34
CA GLY A 82 2.00 -11.18 -24.50
C GLY A 82 1.99 -9.69 -24.18
N TYR A 83 2.29 -9.31 -22.97
CA TYR A 83 2.55 -7.90 -22.63
C TYR A 83 3.89 -7.45 -23.20
N ASP A 84 3.96 -6.21 -23.63
CA ASP A 84 5.14 -5.60 -24.26
C ASP A 84 5.80 -4.49 -23.43
N GLY A 85 5.25 -4.22 -22.23
CA GLY A 85 5.84 -3.33 -21.24
C GLY A 85 5.29 -3.60 -19.83
N VAL A 86 6.08 -3.28 -18.81
CA VAL A 86 5.68 -3.47 -17.41
C VAL A 86 5.83 -2.16 -16.63
N ILE A 87 4.76 -1.75 -15.98
CA ILE A 87 4.77 -0.72 -14.95
C ILE A 87 4.69 -1.41 -13.60
N ALA A 88 5.72 -1.26 -12.78
CA ALA A 88 5.82 -1.87 -11.45
C ALA A 88 5.75 -0.77 -10.37
N ILE A 89 4.71 -0.81 -9.52
CA ILE A 89 4.52 0.15 -8.42
C ILE A 89 4.67 -0.63 -7.11
N MET A 90 5.78 -0.41 -6.40
CA MET A 90 6.19 -1.20 -5.25
C MET A 90 6.02 -0.46 -3.93
N LEU A 91 5.93 -1.22 -2.83
CA LEU A 91 6.00 -0.72 -1.46
C LEU A 91 7.18 0.24 -1.28
N SER A 92 6.95 1.28 -0.50
CA SER A 92 7.96 2.29 -0.15
C SER A 92 9.33 1.68 0.16
N SER A 93 10.35 2.21 -0.49
CA SER A 93 11.76 1.84 -0.25
C SER A 93 12.23 2.19 1.17
N GLY A 94 11.54 3.12 1.84
CA GLY A 94 11.76 3.46 3.25
C GLY A 94 11.30 2.37 4.22
N LEU A 95 10.51 1.37 3.77
CA LEU A 95 9.99 0.28 4.58
C LEU A 95 10.52 -1.09 4.16
N SER A 96 10.85 -1.29 2.87
CA SER A 96 11.23 -2.59 2.32
C SER A 96 12.24 -2.48 1.18
N GLY A 97 13.03 -3.52 0.99
CA GLY A 97 13.91 -3.68 -0.17
C GLY A 97 13.20 -4.08 -1.47
N THR A 98 11.86 -4.26 -1.47
CA THR A 98 11.09 -4.75 -2.62
C THR A 98 11.24 -3.87 -3.86
N TYR A 99 11.17 -2.55 -3.70
CA TYR A 99 11.43 -1.60 -4.79
C TYR A 99 12.82 -1.80 -5.42
N ASN A 100 13.86 -1.94 -4.58
CA ASN A 100 15.22 -2.11 -5.06
C ASN A 100 15.40 -3.46 -5.78
N LEU A 101 14.79 -4.54 -5.28
CA LEU A 101 14.79 -5.83 -5.95
C LEU A 101 14.14 -5.73 -7.35
N ALA A 102 12.96 -5.15 -7.43
CA ALA A 102 12.25 -4.95 -8.70
C ALA A 102 13.09 -4.11 -9.69
N ARG A 103 13.77 -3.07 -9.22
CA ARG A 103 14.63 -2.22 -10.04
C ARG A 103 15.85 -2.96 -10.58
N LEU A 104 16.47 -3.81 -9.78
CA LEU A 104 17.63 -4.63 -10.22
C LEU A 104 17.19 -5.62 -11.30
N LEU A 105 16.07 -6.33 -11.10
CA LEU A 105 15.54 -7.25 -12.09
C LEU A 105 15.05 -6.55 -13.37
N ALA A 106 14.51 -5.34 -13.25
CA ALA A 106 14.15 -4.54 -14.43
C ALA A 106 15.37 -4.20 -15.28
N GLU A 107 16.52 -3.92 -14.65
CA GLU A 107 17.78 -3.67 -15.39
C GLU A 107 18.31 -4.94 -16.07
N GLU A 108 18.18 -6.10 -15.44
CA GLU A 108 18.55 -7.39 -16.02
C GLU A 108 17.66 -7.78 -17.22
N CYS A 109 16.38 -7.41 -17.18
CA CYS A 109 15.40 -7.70 -18.21
C CYS A 109 15.31 -6.64 -19.33
N ARG A 110 16.08 -5.56 -19.27
CA ARG A 110 15.96 -4.38 -20.15
C ARG A 110 15.99 -4.70 -21.65
N ASP A 111 16.75 -5.73 -22.05
CA ASP A 111 16.87 -6.16 -23.46
C ASP A 111 15.71 -7.08 -23.90
N THR A 112 14.85 -7.50 -22.94
CA THR A 112 13.73 -8.41 -23.19
C THR A 112 12.40 -7.67 -23.23
N ILE A 113 12.14 -6.82 -22.21
CA ILE A 113 10.90 -6.07 -22.07
C ILE A 113 11.19 -4.79 -21.29
N PRO A 114 10.70 -3.62 -21.72
CA PRO A 114 10.83 -2.38 -20.93
C PRO A 114 10.03 -2.46 -19.63
N ILE A 115 10.71 -2.20 -18.52
CA ILE A 115 10.10 -2.20 -17.20
C ILE A 115 10.39 -0.84 -16.53
N ARG A 116 9.33 -0.14 -16.11
CA ARG A 116 9.44 1.06 -15.28
C ARG A 116 9.02 0.74 -13.87
N VAL A 117 9.92 0.92 -12.92
CA VAL A 117 9.68 0.64 -11.50
C VAL A 117 9.52 1.95 -10.75
N PHE A 118 8.47 2.06 -9.97
CA PHE A 118 8.15 3.22 -9.16
C PHE A 118 8.16 2.85 -7.67
N ASP A 119 8.86 3.67 -6.89
CA ASP A 119 8.71 3.70 -5.45
C ASP A 119 7.40 4.43 -5.13
N SER A 120 6.44 3.73 -4.54
CA SER A 120 5.17 4.37 -4.19
C SER A 120 5.30 5.42 -3.09
N LEU A 121 6.41 5.45 -2.36
CA LEU A 121 6.61 6.24 -1.14
C LEU A 121 5.45 6.07 -0.15
N SER A 122 4.80 4.93 -0.22
CA SER A 122 3.58 4.59 0.50
C SER A 122 3.52 3.08 0.74
N GLY A 123 2.45 2.62 1.35
CA GLY A 123 2.07 1.23 1.53
C GLY A 123 0.58 1.12 1.78
N SER A 124 0.09 -0.12 1.87
CA SER A 124 -1.32 -0.42 2.07
C SER A 124 -2.18 0.33 1.03
N LEU A 125 -3.28 0.92 1.44
CA LEU A 125 -4.21 1.61 0.54
C LEU A 125 -3.61 2.79 -0.22
N GLY A 126 -2.55 3.43 0.28
CA GLY A 126 -1.89 4.51 -0.45
C GLY A 126 -1.21 3.97 -1.72
N GLN A 127 -0.49 2.87 -1.62
CA GLN A 127 0.06 2.14 -2.77
C GLN A 127 -1.08 1.59 -3.64
N GLY A 128 -2.06 0.92 -3.02
CA GLY A 128 -3.19 0.30 -3.73
C GLY A 128 -4.01 1.28 -4.56
N LEU A 129 -4.30 2.48 -4.06
CA LEU A 129 -4.99 3.53 -4.82
C LEU A 129 -4.18 4.00 -6.03
N THR A 130 -2.86 4.13 -5.88
CA THR A 130 -1.96 4.49 -6.99
C THR A 130 -1.99 3.41 -8.08
N VAL A 131 -1.93 2.13 -7.66
CA VAL A 131 -2.01 0.98 -8.58
C VAL A 131 -3.34 0.93 -9.31
N LEU A 132 -4.47 1.06 -8.60
CA LEU A 132 -5.80 1.03 -9.21
C LEU A 132 -6.03 2.20 -10.18
N GLN A 133 -5.53 3.39 -9.87
CA GLN A 133 -5.64 4.52 -10.78
C GLN A 133 -4.77 4.31 -12.02
N ALA A 134 -3.56 3.76 -11.87
CA ALA A 134 -2.72 3.41 -13.01
C ALA A 134 -3.40 2.35 -13.91
N ALA A 135 -4.06 1.34 -13.32
CA ALA A 135 -4.84 0.36 -14.07
C ALA A 135 -5.99 0.99 -14.86
N GLU A 136 -6.70 1.95 -14.26
CA GLU A 136 -7.75 2.69 -14.94
C GLU A 136 -7.19 3.54 -16.10
N ASP A 137 -6.08 4.23 -15.88
CA ASP A 137 -5.44 5.08 -16.88
C ASP A 137 -4.92 4.23 -18.09
N ILE A 138 -4.34 3.05 -17.83
CA ILE A 138 -3.95 2.08 -18.87
C ILE A 138 -5.18 1.62 -19.65
N ARG A 139 -6.24 1.21 -18.99
CA ARG A 139 -7.49 0.75 -19.63
C ARG A 139 -8.15 1.85 -20.48
N ASN A 140 -7.98 3.12 -20.09
CA ASN A 140 -8.44 4.28 -20.84
C ASN A 140 -7.53 4.67 -22.00
N GLY A 141 -6.47 3.89 -22.27
CA GLY A 141 -5.58 4.08 -23.42
C GLY A 141 -4.52 5.17 -23.22
N MET A 142 -4.19 5.53 -21.97
CA MET A 142 -3.08 6.42 -21.72
C MET A 142 -1.77 5.78 -22.18
N ASP A 143 -0.95 6.51 -22.92
CA ASP A 143 0.28 5.98 -23.48
C ASP A 143 1.39 5.80 -22.43
N TRP A 144 2.41 5.01 -22.83
CA TRP A 144 3.53 4.67 -21.96
C TRP A 144 4.28 5.90 -21.41
N GLU A 145 4.56 6.89 -22.27
CA GLU A 145 5.34 8.06 -21.90
C GLU A 145 4.56 8.95 -20.93
N GLU A 146 3.30 9.23 -21.23
CA GLU A 146 2.42 10.00 -20.32
C GLU A 146 2.26 9.28 -18.97
N LEU A 147 2.07 7.94 -18.96
CA LEU A 147 1.99 7.15 -17.73
C LEU A 147 3.27 7.25 -16.91
N THR A 148 4.43 7.01 -17.55
CA THR A 148 5.68 6.82 -16.81
C THR A 148 6.39 8.11 -16.44
N GLU A 149 6.30 9.15 -17.28
CA GLU A 149 7.02 10.41 -17.04
C GLU A 149 6.16 11.43 -16.29
N HIS A 150 4.83 11.34 -16.38
CA HIS A 150 3.96 12.39 -15.83
C HIS A 150 2.91 11.85 -14.87
N ARG A 151 2.14 10.86 -15.28
CA ARG A 151 0.94 10.46 -14.58
C ARG A 151 1.23 9.76 -13.26
N ILE A 152 2.02 8.69 -13.26
CA ILE A 152 2.34 7.91 -12.06
C ILE A 152 3.15 8.74 -11.04
N PRO A 153 4.18 9.50 -11.43
CA PRO A 153 4.85 10.42 -10.50
C PRO A 153 3.90 11.41 -9.84
N LYS A 154 2.92 11.93 -10.61
CA LYS A 154 1.91 12.84 -10.08
C LYS A 154 0.93 12.15 -9.13
N LEU A 155 0.55 10.90 -9.39
CA LEU A 155 -0.30 10.12 -8.50
C LEU A 155 0.41 9.89 -7.16
N ILE A 156 1.67 9.45 -7.19
CA ILE A 156 2.50 9.24 -6.00
C ILE A 156 2.59 10.53 -5.18
N ALA A 157 2.93 11.66 -5.82
CA ALA A 157 3.05 12.96 -5.15
C ALA A 157 1.72 13.50 -4.58
N ASN A 158 0.57 12.99 -5.03
CA ASN A 158 -0.76 13.41 -4.58
C ASN A 158 -1.51 12.32 -3.81
N THR A 159 -0.82 11.33 -3.28
CA THR A 159 -1.37 10.30 -2.40
C THR A 159 -1.01 10.61 -0.95
N PHE A 160 -2.01 10.78 -0.10
CA PHE A 160 -1.87 11.23 1.29
C PHE A 160 -2.45 10.21 2.27
N PRO A 161 -1.72 9.14 2.63
CA PRO A 161 -2.17 8.17 3.61
C PRO A 161 -2.01 8.71 5.03
N PHE A 162 -3.05 8.55 5.85
CA PHE A 162 -3.02 8.85 7.28
C PHE A 162 -3.54 7.64 8.06
N PHE A 163 -2.83 7.23 9.09
CA PHE A 163 -3.26 6.15 9.95
C PHE A 163 -2.83 6.35 11.40
N SER A 164 -3.39 5.58 12.29
CA SER A 164 -2.99 5.53 13.70
C SER A 164 -3.03 4.09 14.18
N VAL A 165 -2.16 3.77 15.12
CA VAL A 165 -2.05 2.45 15.73
C VAL A 165 -2.26 2.53 17.24
N ASP A 166 -2.72 1.45 17.85
CA ASP A 166 -2.89 1.38 19.29
C ASP A 166 -1.57 1.35 20.04
N THR A 167 -0.58 0.69 19.46
CA THR A 167 0.77 0.57 19.98
C THR A 167 1.80 0.74 18.88
N LEU A 168 2.92 1.35 19.21
CA LEU A 168 4.09 1.45 18.34
C LEU A 168 5.00 0.22 18.45
N GLU A 169 4.68 -0.71 19.35
CA GLU A 169 5.50 -1.87 19.66
C GLU A 169 5.85 -2.71 18.43
N TYR A 170 4.86 -3.00 17.59
CA TYR A 170 5.07 -3.82 16.39
C TYR A 170 5.90 -3.10 15.32
N LEU A 171 5.72 -1.80 15.15
CA LEU A 171 6.55 -0.98 14.27
C LEU A 171 8.00 -0.92 14.78
N GLN A 172 8.20 -0.84 16.10
CA GLN A 172 9.52 -0.81 16.72
C GLN A 172 10.21 -2.16 16.61
N LYS A 173 9.54 -3.25 17.00
CA LYS A 173 10.08 -4.61 16.93
C LYS A 173 10.35 -5.04 15.49
N GLY A 174 9.52 -4.62 14.55
CA GLY A 174 9.70 -4.86 13.12
C GLY A 174 10.76 -3.97 12.46
N GLY A 175 11.30 -2.96 13.15
CA GLY A 175 12.29 -2.03 12.60
C GLY A 175 11.73 -1.01 11.60
N ARG A 176 10.40 -0.88 11.47
CA ARG A 176 9.74 0.07 10.54
C ARG A 176 9.14 1.28 11.27
N ILE A 177 9.57 1.55 12.49
CA ILE A 177 9.11 2.71 13.25
C ILE A 177 9.53 4.05 12.62
N GLY A 178 10.60 4.09 11.85
CA GLY A 178 11.07 5.27 11.14
C GLY A 178 11.23 6.49 12.05
N LYS A 179 10.77 7.66 11.59
CA LYS A 179 10.81 8.93 12.31
C LYS A 179 9.73 9.05 13.40
N VAL A 180 8.87 8.06 13.56
CA VAL A 180 7.86 7.99 14.63
C VAL A 180 8.51 7.77 16.02
N THR A 181 9.78 7.33 16.05
CA THR A 181 10.57 7.15 17.31
C THR A 181 10.52 8.37 18.22
N ALA A 182 10.44 9.58 17.69
CA ALA A 182 10.33 10.82 18.47
C ALA A 182 9.06 10.89 19.35
N VAL A 183 8.10 9.97 19.16
CA VAL A 183 6.85 9.88 19.91
C VAL A 183 6.85 8.67 20.84
N ALA A 184 7.73 7.70 20.61
CA ALA A 184 7.87 6.51 21.45
C ALA A 184 8.35 6.92 22.84
N GLY A 185 7.55 6.59 23.86
CA GLY A 185 7.87 6.95 25.27
C GLY A 185 7.10 8.15 25.82
N THR A 186 6.29 8.83 25.02
CA THR A 186 5.38 9.86 25.53
C THR A 186 4.09 9.24 26.07
N LEU A 187 3.65 9.71 27.23
CA LEU A 187 2.45 9.36 28.01
C LEU A 187 1.47 8.33 27.39
N LEU A 188 1.07 7.37 28.20
CA LEU A 188 0.23 6.18 27.94
C LEU A 188 -1.07 6.41 27.12
N GLN A 189 -1.49 7.65 26.88
CA GLN A 189 -2.72 8.01 26.18
C GLN A 189 -2.50 8.81 24.89
N ILE A 190 -1.24 9.08 24.51
CA ILE A 190 -0.97 9.84 23.27
C ILE A 190 -0.90 8.85 22.08
N LYS A 191 -1.78 9.08 21.10
CA LYS A 191 -1.82 8.32 19.85
C LYS A 191 -1.27 9.21 18.72
N PRO A 192 -0.23 8.76 18.01
CA PRO A 192 0.26 9.49 16.83
C PRO A 192 -0.68 9.30 15.64
N ILE A 193 -0.82 10.35 14.84
CA ILE A 193 -1.25 10.21 13.46
C ILE A 193 0.02 10.09 12.62
N ILE A 194 0.11 9.03 11.86
CA ILE A 194 1.28 8.62 11.10
C ILE A 194 0.99 8.79 9.61
N THR A 195 2.00 9.18 8.86
CA THR A 195 2.04 9.22 7.39
C THR A 195 3.42 8.80 6.91
N PHE A 196 3.64 8.82 5.60
CA PHE A 196 4.96 8.64 5.00
C PHE A 196 5.63 10.01 4.82
N ALA A 197 6.93 10.06 5.08
CA ALA A 197 7.79 11.19 4.78
C ALA A 197 8.23 11.15 3.30
N ASP A 198 8.87 12.22 2.83
CA ASP A 198 9.36 12.31 1.44
C ASP A 198 10.39 11.24 1.08
N ASP A 199 11.06 10.65 2.07
CA ASP A 199 11.98 9.53 1.91
C ASP A 199 11.31 8.15 2.09
N GLY A 200 9.99 8.12 2.14
CA GLY A 200 9.20 6.90 2.28
C GLY A 200 9.20 6.25 3.66
N GLN A 201 9.88 6.83 4.66
CA GLN A 201 9.82 6.34 6.04
C GLN A 201 8.54 6.83 6.74
N LEU A 202 8.12 6.10 7.77
CA LEU A 202 7.00 6.55 8.60
C LEU A 202 7.40 7.75 9.47
N GLN A 203 6.48 8.74 9.55
CA GLN A 203 6.62 9.90 10.42
C GLN A 203 5.31 10.25 11.13
N SER A 204 5.41 10.87 12.30
CA SER A 204 4.24 11.40 13.02
C SER A 204 3.96 12.83 12.57
N VAL A 205 2.74 13.10 12.12
CA VAL A 205 2.28 14.44 11.68
C VAL A 205 1.32 15.09 12.64
N ALA A 206 0.80 14.33 13.61
CA ALA A 206 0.01 14.86 14.71
C ALA A 206 0.06 13.91 15.92
N LYS A 207 -0.25 14.46 17.08
CA LYS A 207 -0.41 13.72 18.34
C LYS A 207 -1.77 14.06 18.92
N VAL A 208 -2.55 13.04 19.25
CA VAL A 208 -3.87 13.22 19.88
C VAL A 208 -3.94 12.45 21.18
N ARG A 209 -4.72 12.97 22.13
CA ARG A 209 -4.92 12.31 23.42
C ARG A 209 -6.22 11.51 23.40
N GLY A 210 -6.08 10.19 23.57
CA GLY A 210 -7.22 9.28 23.60
C GLY A 210 -7.71 8.85 22.21
N ARG A 211 -8.22 7.61 22.14
CA ARG A 211 -8.63 6.93 20.90
C ARG A 211 -9.75 7.66 20.14
N HIS A 212 -10.71 8.24 20.88
CA HIS A 212 -11.86 8.88 20.25
C HIS A 212 -11.49 10.08 19.37
N GLN A 213 -10.48 10.86 19.81
CA GLN A 213 -10.01 12.03 19.05
C GLN A 213 -9.20 11.65 17.81
N VAL A 214 -8.71 10.41 17.72
CA VAL A 214 -7.97 9.93 16.53
C VAL A 214 -8.84 9.98 15.28
N MET A 215 -10.08 9.46 15.34
CA MET A 215 -11.00 9.41 14.21
C MET A 215 -11.34 10.82 13.70
N ASP A 216 -11.65 11.76 14.60
CA ASP A 216 -11.94 13.14 14.22
C ASP A 216 -10.72 13.82 13.60
N LYS A 217 -9.53 13.53 14.11
CA LYS A 217 -8.28 14.07 13.58
C LYS A 217 -7.97 13.52 12.20
N LEU A 218 -8.14 12.20 11.96
CA LEU A 218 -7.98 11.58 10.66
C LEU A 218 -8.93 12.21 9.62
N VAL A 219 -10.22 12.34 9.97
CA VAL A 219 -11.21 12.99 9.12
C VAL A 219 -10.84 14.44 8.81
N ALA A 220 -10.42 15.23 9.81
CA ALA A 220 -10.04 16.62 9.61
C ALA A 220 -8.81 16.77 8.71
N MET A 221 -7.81 15.89 8.86
CA MET A 221 -6.61 15.90 8.02
C MET A 221 -6.92 15.50 6.57
N THR A 222 -7.71 14.45 6.37
CA THR A 222 -8.17 14.04 5.04
C THR A 222 -8.92 15.18 4.34
N LYS A 223 -9.88 15.82 5.03
CA LYS A 223 -10.60 16.97 4.49
C LYS A 223 -9.68 18.12 4.09
N LYS A 224 -8.62 18.38 4.86
CA LYS A 224 -7.66 19.44 4.53
C LYS A 224 -6.89 19.15 3.24
N CYS A 225 -6.67 17.88 2.90
CA CYS A 225 -6.04 17.48 1.62
C CYS A 225 -7.00 17.60 0.44
N CYS A 226 -8.32 17.53 0.68
CA CYS A 226 -9.34 17.64 -0.35
C CYS A 226 -9.62 19.13 -0.66
N GLY A 227 -9.35 19.59 -1.88
CA GLY A 227 -9.75 20.94 -2.32
C GLY A 227 -11.22 20.97 -2.77
N GLU A 228 -11.84 22.16 -2.77
CA GLU A 228 -13.28 22.34 -2.93
C GLU A 228 -13.89 21.86 -4.27
N HIS A 229 -13.08 21.75 -5.34
CA HIS A 229 -13.57 21.47 -6.70
C HIS A 229 -12.90 20.28 -7.41
N LYS A 230 -12.17 19.44 -6.68
CA LYS A 230 -11.45 18.30 -7.25
C LYS A 230 -12.16 16.98 -6.93
N ARG A 231 -11.99 16.01 -7.81
CA ARG A 231 -12.36 14.61 -7.55
C ARG A 231 -11.20 13.91 -6.87
N TYR A 232 -11.50 13.10 -5.88
CA TYR A 232 -10.52 12.30 -5.15
C TYR A 232 -10.98 10.86 -5.08
N ASN A 233 -10.03 9.94 -5.19
CA ASN A 233 -10.22 8.57 -4.78
C ASN A 233 -9.93 8.50 -3.27
N LEU A 234 -10.82 7.92 -2.50
CA LEU A 234 -10.68 7.73 -1.08
C LEU A 234 -10.75 6.25 -0.75
N ALA A 235 -9.86 5.79 0.11
CA ALA A 235 -9.93 4.47 0.71
C ALA A 235 -9.86 4.58 2.23
N VAL A 236 -10.59 3.72 2.91
CA VAL A 236 -10.57 3.61 4.38
C VAL A 236 -10.40 2.15 4.74
N ALA A 237 -9.39 1.85 5.54
CA ALA A 237 -9.09 0.50 6.01
C ALA A 237 -8.95 0.44 7.53
N ASN A 238 -8.92 -0.78 8.05
CA ASN A 238 -8.66 -1.04 9.45
C ASN A 238 -7.75 -2.25 9.65
N GLY A 239 -7.06 -2.26 10.77
CA GLY A 239 -6.30 -3.38 11.29
C GLY A 239 -6.98 -3.96 12.54
N GLY A 240 -8.17 -4.55 12.39
CA GLY A 240 -8.94 -5.13 13.50
C GLY A 240 -9.88 -4.14 14.22
N ALA A 241 -10.25 -3.02 13.57
CA ALA A 241 -11.15 -1.99 14.11
C ALA A 241 -12.27 -1.61 13.12
N PRO A 242 -13.13 -2.55 12.69
CA PRO A 242 -14.12 -2.32 11.63
C PRO A 242 -15.17 -1.27 12.00
N ALA A 243 -15.58 -1.19 13.25
CA ALA A 243 -16.57 -0.20 13.68
C ALA A 243 -16.04 1.24 13.58
N GLU A 244 -14.78 1.46 13.92
CA GLU A 244 -14.12 2.76 13.81
C GLU A 244 -13.89 3.15 12.34
N MET A 245 -13.51 2.19 11.51
CA MET A 245 -13.39 2.39 10.06
C MET A 245 -14.71 2.89 9.48
N GLU A 246 -15.83 2.24 9.81
CA GLU A 246 -17.16 2.63 9.32
C GLU A 246 -17.55 4.03 9.79
N GLN A 247 -17.25 4.41 11.02
CA GLN A 247 -17.48 5.78 11.51
C GLN A 247 -16.66 6.81 10.73
N VAL A 248 -15.38 6.54 10.46
CA VAL A 248 -14.52 7.42 9.66
C VAL A 248 -15.07 7.53 8.24
N ARG A 249 -15.44 6.41 7.63
CA ARG A 249 -16.04 6.35 6.30
C ARG A 249 -17.30 7.24 6.20
N GLN A 250 -18.24 7.07 7.12
CA GLN A 250 -19.48 7.86 7.15
C GLN A 250 -19.22 9.36 7.31
N LYS A 251 -18.30 9.74 8.21
CA LYS A 251 -17.91 11.15 8.39
C LYS A 251 -17.27 11.76 7.15
N LEU A 252 -16.51 10.99 6.38
CA LEU A 252 -15.90 11.46 5.16
C LEU A 252 -16.91 11.58 4.02
N MET A 253 -17.82 10.60 3.88
CA MET A 253 -18.90 10.63 2.86
C MET A 253 -19.82 11.83 2.97
N GLN A 254 -20.11 12.31 4.17
CA GLN A 254 -20.98 13.47 4.40
C GLN A 254 -20.42 14.79 3.87
N HIS A 255 -19.12 14.88 3.61
CA HIS A 255 -18.44 16.14 3.39
C HIS A 255 -17.64 16.24 2.09
N CYS A 256 -17.46 15.16 1.37
CA CYS A 256 -16.65 15.14 0.16
C CYS A 256 -17.44 14.53 -1.00
N ARG A 257 -17.38 15.15 -2.20
CA ARG A 257 -17.81 14.48 -3.44
C ARG A 257 -16.72 13.46 -3.80
N ILE A 258 -16.86 12.25 -3.30
CA ILE A 258 -15.84 11.22 -3.36
C ILE A 258 -16.37 10.02 -4.13
N THR A 259 -15.57 9.48 -5.04
CA THR A 259 -15.71 8.10 -5.47
C THR A 259 -15.02 7.24 -4.41
N ILE A 260 -15.80 6.49 -3.62
CA ILE A 260 -15.23 5.60 -2.61
C ILE A 260 -14.89 4.29 -3.28
N ILE A 261 -13.63 3.94 -3.27
CA ILE A 261 -13.18 2.56 -3.45
C ILE A 261 -13.38 1.91 -2.09
N SER A 262 -14.61 1.45 -1.84
CA SER A 262 -14.95 0.76 -0.60
C SER A 262 -14.43 -0.66 -0.65
N GLY A 263 -13.78 -1.09 0.40
CA GLY A 263 -13.63 -2.49 0.71
C GLY A 263 -12.24 -3.06 0.62
N MET A 264 -11.29 -2.42 1.28
CA MET A 264 -10.07 -3.10 1.68
C MET A 264 -9.96 -3.14 3.20
N ALA A 265 -11.05 -3.61 3.81
CA ALA A 265 -10.90 -4.33 5.05
C ALA A 265 -10.93 -5.79 4.65
N ARG A 266 -9.87 -6.53 4.85
CA ARG A 266 -10.00 -7.96 5.07
C ARG A 266 -10.73 -8.13 6.40
N SER A 267 -12.05 -7.82 6.40
CA SER A 267 -12.92 -8.32 7.43
C SER A 267 -13.05 -9.81 7.16
N THR A 268 -12.49 -10.61 8.01
CA THR A 268 -13.00 -11.94 8.27
C THR A 268 -14.45 -11.76 8.75
N GLU A 269 -15.41 -11.73 7.83
CA GLU A 269 -16.73 -12.24 8.14
C GLU A 269 -16.66 -13.74 7.86
N HIS A 270 -16.44 -14.44 8.94
CA HIS A 270 -17.13 -15.65 9.40
C HIS A 270 -16.59 -16.03 10.78
#